data_7ec1faa6ea2f1e0edf3b6a3f0cb0a2c3
#
_entry.id   7ec1faa6ea2f1e0edf3b6a3f0cb0a2c3
#
_cell.length_a   1.000
_cell.length_b   1.000
_cell.length_c   1.000
_cell.angle_alpha   90.00
_cell.angle_beta   90.00
_cell.angle_gamma   90.00
#
_symmetry.space_group_name_H-M   'P 1'
#
loop_
_entity.id
_entity.type
_entity.pdbx_description
1 polymer ?
#
loop_
_entity_poly.entity_id
_entity_poly.type
_entity_poly.pdbx_seq_one_letter_code
_entity_poly.pdbx_strand_id
1 'polypeptide(L)'
;MCFSKMNICVMKIIFIFFLLLCSLVTVSSQSVLIETELFETKGGWSIDSQFIDQMGSPYLLAHGLGEAVEDATTEVRFPETGVYYIWVRTKDWAPYPKGPGRFRMIIDGKELDHTFGASGDIEWKWYKAGTVRIDNLVTEIRLRDLTGFDARCDAIFFSKSAEENLPNDVDGLRLFRKKMLKLKDFYYEGEYDFVVVGGGTAGICAAIQAARLGLKVALINNRSVLGGNSSSELRIPTDGELFRNKYPKIGSIMREIDNGFAGVCNENLSMYRDNWRLKIINNEKNISLFRNMHVYAVGMSGIKIDYVDAMDINTLKTYRFSGKIFADCTGDASLGLLSGADHLYGRESKAQTGEAGAPEESDSLTMGTSNQWYATLTDSISAFPIEEWMLQFTEDYHFELTKSVWNWETGFGNFHIVEDSELIRDHNFRAIYGNWAYLKTYLRDKYGKYKLAYLSYNAGKRESYRLVGDVLLTETDIRCKVNYPDAIVTTTWGIDLHYPDKQNSRYFPGQEFIAYAIHPNKRKEDYTFPYRCLYSRNIENLFMAGRNISVTHIALGAIRVQRTTGMMGEVVGMAAYLCMKYRCSPRQLYTDYLQELLDCVS
;
A
#
# COMPACT_ATOMS: atom_id res chain seq x y z
N MET A 1 40.72 17.78 49.68
CA MET A 1 41.50 17.56 48.43
C MET A 1 41.18 16.19 47.79
N CYS A 2 39.94 15.73 47.76
CA CYS A 2 39.59 14.38 47.22
C CYS A 2 38.41 14.37 46.24
N PHE A 3 37.81 15.52 45.93
CA PHE A 3 36.63 15.60 45.03
C PHE A 3 36.96 16.06 43.59
N SER A 4 38.20 16.46 43.31
CA SER A 4 38.57 17.01 41.97
C SER A 4 39.12 15.96 41.00
N LYS A 5 39.55 14.79 41.46
CA LYS A 5 40.11 13.74 40.58
C LYS A 5 39.07 12.77 40.02
N MET A 6 37.86 12.69 40.64
CA MET A 6 36.82 11.76 40.20
C MET A 6 36.04 12.30 38.97
N ASN A 7 35.88 13.62 38.85
CA ASN A 7 35.17 14.25 37.71
C ASN A 7 35.93 14.21 36.39
N ILE A 8 37.26 14.19 36.43
CA ILE A 8 38.11 14.17 35.21
C ILE A 8 38.12 12.77 34.60
N CYS A 9 38.05 11.72 35.41
CA CYS A 9 38.03 10.33 34.94
C CYS A 9 36.68 9.95 34.32
N VAL A 10 35.56 10.41 34.91
CA VAL A 10 34.19 10.20 34.38
C VAL A 10 33.99 10.98 33.08
N MET A 11 34.47 12.23 33.00
CA MET A 11 34.43 12.99 31.74
C MET A 11 35.31 12.40 30.62
N LYS A 12 36.45 11.82 30.94
CA LYS A 12 37.28 11.13 29.94
C LYS A 12 36.64 9.81 29.48
N ILE A 13 35.97 9.08 30.34
CA ILE A 13 35.24 7.84 29.99
C ILE A 13 34.01 8.18 29.15
N ILE A 14 33.26 9.24 29.45
CA ILE A 14 32.13 9.71 28.66
C ILE A 14 32.61 10.23 27.29
N PHE A 15 33.75 10.92 27.21
CA PHE A 15 34.30 11.40 25.95
C PHE A 15 34.85 10.26 25.08
N ILE A 16 35.41 9.21 25.67
CA ILE A 16 35.85 7.99 24.97
C ILE A 16 34.63 7.15 24.52
N PHE A 17 33.56 7.09 25.32
CA PHE A 17 32.31 6.43 24.92
C PHE A 17 31.57 7.21 23.80
N PHE A 18 31.64 8.54 23.79
CA PHE A 18 31.09 9.37 22.71
C PHE A 18 31.94 9.29 21.41
N LEU A 19 33.24 9.04 21.53
CA LEU A 19 34.13 8.78 20.38
C LEU A 19 34.02 7.36 19.83
N LEU A 20 33.54 6.40 20.62
CA LEU A 20 33.29 5.01 20.19
C LEU A 20 31.89 4.78 19.62
N LEU A 21 30.95 5.72 19.85
CA LEU A 21 29.61 5.67 19.27
C LEU A 21 29.48 6.46 17.95
N CYS A 22 30.49 7.18 17.57
CA CYS A 22 30.68 7.72 16.23
C CYS A 22 31.60 6.81 15.41
N SER A 23 31.25 5.56 15.24
CA SER A 23 31.65 4.83 14.03
C SER A 23 30.89 5.49 12.86
N LEU A 24 31.36 6.69 12.49
CA LEU A 24 31.03 7.33 11.24
C LEU A 24 31.21 6.28 10.16
N VAL A 25 30.12 5.86 9.54
CA VAL A 25 30.17 5.23 8.22
C VAL A 25 30.87 6.27 7.34
N THR A 26 32.21 6.20 7.27
CA THR A 26 33.00 6.98 6.33
C THR A 26 32.80 6.35 4.97
N VAL A 27 31.64 6.62 4.37
CA VAL A 27 31.44 6.34 2.95
C VAL A 27 32.51 7.20 2.23
N SER A 28 33.39 6.53 1.52
CA SER A 28 34.44 7.18 0.71
C SER A 28 33.80 8.25 -0.18
N SER A 29 34.39 9.41 -0.32
CA SER A 29 33.94 10.45 -1.26
C SER A 29 33.92 9.98 -2.72
N GLN A 30 34.36 8.77 -2.99
CA GLN A 30 34.50 8.11 -4.29
C GLN A 30 33.45 7.01 -4.53
N SER A 31 32.46 6.88 -3.65
CA SER A 31 31.39 5.89 -3.80
C SER A 31 30.20 6.47 -4.56
N VAL A 32 29.44 5.60 -5.24
CA VAL A 32 28.23 5.95 -6.01
C VAL A 32 27.09 5.07 -5.58
N LEU A 33 25.98 5.68 -5.16
CA LEU A 33 24.70 5.01 -4.92
C LEU A 33 23.76 5.29 -6.09
N ILE A 34 23.12 4.25 -6.56
CA ILE A 34 22.11 4.31 -7.62
C ILE A 34 20.85 3.64 -7.09
N GLU A 35 19.76 4.39 -7.01
CA GLU A 35 18.44 3.86 -6.73
C GLU A 35 17.81 3.43 -8.07
N THR A 36 17.35 2.19 -8.16
CA THR A 36 16.96 1.63 -9.46
C THR A 36 15.65 2.20 -9.99
N GLU A 37 14.76 2.64 -9.12
CA GLU A 37 13.54 3.36 -9.52
C GLU A 37 13.84 4.72 -10.17
N LEU A 38 15.06 5.26 -10.02
CA LEU A 38 15.49 6.50 -10.67
C LEU A 38 16.13 6.25 -12.06
N PHE A 39 16.25 5.02 -12.52
CA PHE A 39 16.78 4.73 -13.86
C PHE A 39 16.06 5.56 -14.93
N GLU A 40 16.76 6.02 -15.95
CA GLU A 40 16.21 6.86 -17.03
C GLU A 40 15.17 6.10 -17.84
N THR A 41 15.48 4.88 -18.23
CA THR A 41 14.58 3.96 -18.93
C THR A 41 14.33 2.74 -18.08
N LYS A 42 13.06 2.47 -17.77
CA LYS A 42 12.66 1.29 -17.00
C LYS A 42 12.60 0.03 -17.86
N GLY A 43 12.61 0.15 -19.20
CA GLY A 43 12.34 -0.97 -20.09
C GLY A 43 10.98 -1.59 -19.78
N GLY A 44 10.97 -2.90 -19.54
CA GLY A 44 9.77 -3.61 -19.09
C GLY A 44 9.64 -3.74 -17.56
N TRP A 45 10.52 -3.09 -16.77
CA TRP A 45 10.44 -3.11 -15.32
C TRP A 45 9.43 -2.07 -14.80
N SER A 46 8.71 -2.41 -13.75
CA SER A 46 7.75 -1.54 -13.07
C SER A 46 8.33 -0.98 -11.77
N ILE A 47 7.94 0.23 -11.38
CA ILE A 47 8.25 0.77 -10.05
C ILE A 47 7.22 0.20 -9.07
N ASP A 48 7.68 -0.58 -8.08
CA ASP A 48 6.87 -1.05 -6.97
C ASP A 48 7.05 -0.13 -5.76
N SER A 49 5.99 0.57 -5.40
CA SER A 49 5.97 1.55 -4.31
C SER A 49 5.11 1.12 -3.11
N GLN A 50 4.67 -0.15 -3.07
CA GLN A 50 3.73 -0.59 -2.03
C GLN A 50 4.39 -0.78 -0.66
N PHE A 51 5.72 -1.02 -0.63
CA PHE A 51 6.45 -1.44 0.56
C PHE A 51 7.47 -0.40 1.04
N ILE A 52 7.25 0.87 0.72
CA ILE A 52 8.15 1.98 1.10
C ILE A 52 8.33 2.07 2.63
N ASP A 53 7.31 1.72 3.42
CA ASP A 53 7.41 1.74 4.88
C ASP A 53 8.40 0.71 5.41
N GLN A 54 8.56 -0.44 4.71
CA GLN A 54 9.52 -1.49 5.02
C GLN A 54 10.88 -1.29 4.34
N MET A 55 10.90 -0.62 3.17
CA MET A 55 12.07 -0.50 2.30
C MET A 55 12.79 0.85 2.41
N GLY A 56 12.07 1.89 2.81
CA GLY A 56 12.54 3.29 2.80
C GLY A 56 12.56 3.94 1.40
N SER A 57 12.29 3.19 0.35
CA SER A 57 12.16 3.63 -1.06
C SER A 57 11.28 2.66 -1.85
N PRO A 58 10.84 3.02 -3.06
CA PRO A 58 10.38 2.06 -4.08
C PRO A 58 11.52 1.18 -4.58
N TYR A 59 11.21 0.21 -5.42
CA TYR A 59 12.20 -0.59 -6.14
C TYR A 59 11.71 -0.99 -7.54
N LEU A 60 12.59 -1.49 -8.41
CA LEU A 60 12.22 -2.04 -9.71
C LEU A 60 11.82 -3.51 -9.60
N LEU A 61 10.71 -3.84 -10.29
CA LEU A 61 10.10 -5.17 -10.37
C LEU A 61 9.97 -5.60 -11.83
N ALA A 62 10.59 -6.72 -12.23
CA ALA A 62 10.45 -7.31 -13.56
C ALA A 62 9.22 -8.20 -13.66
N HIS A 63 8.04 -7.61 -13.89
CA HIS A 63 6.75 -8.29 -13.87
C HIS A 63 6.34 -8.77 -15.27
N GLY A 64 7.01 -9.80 -15.77
CA GLY A 64 6.89 -10.29 -17.15
C GLY A 64 5.94 -11.47 -17.35
N LEU A 65 5.25 -11.96 -16.31
CA LEU A 65 4.28 -13.07 -16.36
C LEU A 65 4.86 -14.35 -16.97
N GLY A 66 6.16 -14.63 -16.70
CA GLY A 66 6.90 -15.76 -17.21
C GLY A 66 7.66 -15.53 -18.52
N GLU A 67 7.68 -14.29 -19.01
CA GLU A 67 8.51 -13.86 -20.14
C GLU A 67 9.44 -12.73 -19.70
N ALA A 68 10.75 -12.88 -19.98
CA ALA A 68 11.72 -11.87 -19.63
C ALA A 68 11.34 -10.50 -20.23
N VAL A 69 11.43 -9.45 -19.40
CA VAL A 69 11.09 -8.09 -19.81
C VAL A 69 12.30 -7.38 -20.43
N GLU A 70 12.06 -6.25 -21.09
CA GLU A 70 13.13 -5.40 -21.67
C GLU A 70 14.03 -4.83 -20.55
N ASP A 71 15.33 -4.67 -20.86
CA ASP A 71 16.34 -4.17 -19.94
C ASP A 71 15.97 -2.77 -19.41
N ALA A 72 16.10 -2.56 -18.10
CA ALA A 72 16.13 -1.22 -17.53
C ALA A 72 17.53 -0.62 -17.67
N THR A 73 17.64 0.65 -18.05
CA THR A 73 18.91 1.31 -18.37
C THR A 73 19.03 2.69 -17.76
N THR A 74 20.26 3.06 -17.38
CA THR A 74 20.60 4.42 -16.96
C THR A 74 22.06 4.74 -17.23
N GLU A 75 22.40 6.02 -17.43
CA GLU A 75 23.77 6.50 -17.42
C GLU A 75 24.17 7.01 -16.04
N VAL A 76 25.34 6.60 -15.58
CA VAL A 76 25.87 6.93 -14.25
C VAL A 76 27.19 7.67 -14.38
N ARG A 77 27.29 8.83 -13.70
CA ARG A 77 28.54 9.56 -13.62
C ARG A 77 29.35 9.13 -12.39
N PHE A 78 30.49 8.52 -12.63
CA PHE A 78 31.47 8.16 -11.62
C PHE A 78 32.37 9.34 -11.29
N PRO A 79 32.84 9.51 -10.03
CA PRO A 79 33.75 10.58 -9.64
C PRO A 79 35.15 10.40 -10.24
N GLU A 80 35.56 9.15 -10.47
CA GLU A 80 36.85 8.81 -11.09
C GLU A 80 36.80 7.45 -11.77
N THR A 81 37.73 7.15 -12.65
CA THR A 81 37.92 5.84 -13.28
C THR A 81 38.64 4.87 -12.34
N GLY A 82 38.67 3.58 -12.70
CA GLY A 82 39.40 2.54 -11.96
C GLY A 82 38.49 1.40 -11.48
N VAL A 83 39.01 0.60 -10.57
CA VAL A 83 38.28 -0.60 -10.08
C VAL A 83 37.33 -0.22 -8.96
N TYR A 84 36.09 -0.68 -9.07
CA TYR A 84 35.04 -0.56 -8.04
C TYR A 84 34.55 -1.93 -7.63
N TYR A 85 34.26 -2.08 -6.34
CA TYR A 85 33.46 -3.19 -5.79
C TYR A 85 31.99 -2.84 -5.91
N ILE A 86 31.17 -3.86 -6.16
CA ILE A 86 29.74 -3.70 -6.45
C ILE A 86 28.91 -4.42 -5.38
N TRP A 87 27.90 -3.73 -4.85
CA TRP A 87 26.85 -4.31 -4.02
C TRP A 87 25.49 -4.02 -4.65
N VAL A 88 24.62 -5.02 -4.65
CA VAL A 88 23.24 -4.88 -5.15
C VAL A 88 22.30 -5.26 -4.03
N ARG A 89 21.34 -4.38 -3.71
CA ARG A 89 20.29 -4.66 -2.75
C ARG A 89 19.12 -5.30 -3.48
N THR A 90 18.88 -6.56 -3.16
CA THR A 90 17.87 -7.40 -3.80
C THR A 90 17.41 -8.48 -2.83
N LYS A 91 16.41 -9.26 -3.21
CA LYS A 91 15.94 -10.47 -2.51
C LYS A 91 15.45 -11.50 -3.53
N ASP A 92 15.41 -12.75 -3.12
CA ASP A 92 14.57 -13.75 -3.77
C ASP A 92 13.17 -13.65 -3.18
N TRP A 93 12.13 -13.78 -3.96
CA TRP A 93 10.77 -13.69 -3.43
C TRP A 93 10.13 -15.05 -3.14
N ALA A 94 10.82 -16.15 -3.45
CA ALA A 94 10.45 -17.49 -3.06
C ALA A 94 11.66 -18.23 -2.50
N PRO A 95 11.50 -19.03 -1.41
CA PRO A 95 12.61 -19.67 -0.68
C PRO A 95 13.11 -20.93 -1.39
N TYR A 96 13.52 -20.79 -2.64
CA TYR A 96 13.99 -21.90 -3.47
C TYR A 96 15.31 -21.56 -4.14
N PRO A 97 16.32 -22.45 -4.10
CA PRO A 97 17.53 -22.30 -4.90
C PRO A 97 17.15 -22.19 -6.39
N LYS A 98 17.79 -21.29 -7.12
CA LYS A 98 17.39 -20.90 -8.48
C LYS A 98 16.00 -20.24 -8.50
N GLY A 99 15.76 -19.32 -7.56
CA GLY A 99 14.51 -18.60 -7.40
C GLY A 99 13.92 -18.00 -8.67
N PRO A 100 12.62 -17.64 -8.65
CA PRO A 100 11.92 -17.20 -9.86
C PRO A 100 12.46 -15.90 -10.44
N GLY A 101 12.81 -14.92 -9.60
CA GLY A 101 13.15 -13.55 -10.01
C GLY A 101 14.64 -13.34 -10.31
N ARG A 102 15.19 -14.08 -11.28
CA ARG A 102 16.61 -14.00 -11.63
C ARG A 102 16.89 -12.88 -12.61
N PHE A 103 17.98 -12.15 -12.34
CA PHE A 103 18.45 -11.07 -13.24
C PHE A 103 19.97 -10.92 -13.19
N ARG A 104 20.53 -10.19 -14.17
CA ARG A 104 21.95 -9.83 -14.24
C ARG A 104 22.13 -8.33 -14.47
N MET A 105 23.33 -7.85 -14.17
CA MET A 105 23.76 -6.49 -14.51
C MET A 105 24.67 -6.50 -15.73
N ILE A 106 24.54 -5.44 -16.54
CA ILE A 106 25.42 -5.14 -17.66
C ILE A 106 26.01 -3.76 -17.40
N ILE A 107 27.32 -3.62 -17.47
CA ILE A 107 28.04 -2.38 -17.25
C ILE A 107 28.89 -2.10 -18.49
N ASP A 108 28.67 -0.97 -19.15
CA ASP A 108 29.32 -0.57 -20.41
C ASP A 108 29.31 -1.72 -21.45
N GLY A 109 28.13 -2.34 -21.65
CA GLY A 109 27.93 -3.46 -22.57
C GLY A 109 28.47 -4.81 -22.13
N LYS A 110 29.16 -4.89 -20.99
CA LYS A 110 29.71 -6.13 -20.45
C LYS A 110 28.81 -6.69 -19.35
N GLU A 111 28.28 -7.87 -19.56
CA GLU A 111 27.46 -8.59 -18.58
C GLU A 111 28.33 -9.16 -17.45
N LEU A 112 27.88 -8.99 -16.19
CA LEU A 112 28.52 -9.57 -15.02
C LEU A 112 28.15 -11.06 -14.90
N ASP A 113 29.08 -11.88 -14.42
CA ASP A 113 28.85 -13.31 -14.22
C ASP A 113 27.87 -13.62 -13.07
N HIS A 114 27.69 -12.65 -12.14
CA HIS A 114 26.80 -12.84 -10.98
C HIS A 114 25.33 -12.81 -11.39
N THR A 115 24.58 -13.84 -10.99
CA THR A 115 23.12 -13.89 -11.15
C THR A 115 22.47 -13.60 -9.81
N PHE A 116 21.68 -12.53 -9.75
CA PHE A 116 20.87 -12.14 -8.60
C PHE A 116 19.52 -12.85 -8.61
N GLY A 117 18.84 -12.90 -7.45
CA GLY A 117 17.56 -13.58 -7.31
C GLY A 117 17.62 -15.09 -7.42
N ALA A 118 18.77 -15.71 -7.03
CA ALA A 118 19.05 -17.13 -7.19
C ALA A 118 19.58 -17.82 -5.92
N SER A 119 19.55 -17.14 -4.78
CA SER A 119 20.11 -17.63 -3.51
C SER A 119 19.11 -18.46 -2.69
N GLY A 120 17.82 -18.29 -2.90
CA GLY A 120 16.73 -18.81 -2.08
C GLY A 120 16.48 -18.02 -0.80
N ASP A 121 17.10 -16.84 -0.65
CA ASP A 121 16.99 -15.98 0.52
C ASP A 121 15.93 -14.90 0.31
N ILE A 122 14.84 -14.98 1.05
CA ILE A 122 13.67 -14.10 0.92
C ILE A 122 13.80 -12.76 1.65
N GLU A 123 14.96 -12.51 2.27
CA GLU A 123 15.20 -11.25 2.97
C GLU A 123 15.88 -10.23 2.06
N TRP A 124 15.47 -8.97 2.15
CA TRP A 124 16.15 -7.86 1.50
C TRP A 124 17.53 -7.64 2.10
N LYS A 125 18.59 -7.70 1.28
CA LYS A 125 19.96 -7.41 1.73
C LYS A 125 20.89 -7.05 0.58
N TRP A 126 22.08 -6.57 0.94
CA TRP A 126 23.13 -6.26 0.01
C TRP A 126 23.96 -7.49 -0.36
N TYR A 127 24.01 -7.80 -1.64
CA TYR A 127 24.84 -8.88 -2.20
C TYR A 127 26.06 -8.28 -2.88
N LYS A 128 27.25 -8.75 -2.51
CA LYS A 128 28.51 -8.38 -3.16
C LYS A 128 28.60 -9.09 -4.52
N ALA A 129 28.60 -8.31 -5.61
CA ALA A 129 28.56 -8.84 -6.98
C ALA A 129 29.94 -8.96 -7.64
N GLY A 130 31.02 -8.68 -6.90
CA GLY A 130 32.38 -8.70 -7.43
C GLY A 130 32.95 -7.32 -7.69
N THR A 131 33.80 -7.20 -8.71
CA THR A 131 34.47 -5.95 -9.09
C THR A 131 34.25 -5.66 -10.57
N VAL A 132 34.28 -4.36 -10.90
CA VAL A 132 34.28 -3.88 -12.28
C VAL A 132 35.34 -2.78 -12.44
N ARG A 133 35.94 -2.72 -13.62
CA ARG A 133 36.79 -1.59 -14.02
C ARG A 133 35.94 -0.58 -14.78
N ILE A 134 35.84 0.63 -14.25
CA ILE A 134 35.18 1.78 -14.87
C ILE A 134 36.27 2.55 -15.66
N ASP A 135 36.17 2.55 -16.98
CA ASP A 135 37.12 3.20 -17.87
C ASP A 135 36.63 4.58 -18.33
N ASN A 136 35.32 4.82 -18.33
CA ASN A 136 34.67 6.07 -18.69
C ASN A 136 33.93 6.68 -17.48
N LEU A 137 34.08 8.00 -17.26
CA LEU A 137 33.38 8.69 -16.16
C LEU A 137 31.86 8.65 -16.29
N VAL A 138 31.31 8.53 -17.50
CA VAL A 138 29.90 8.28 -17.77
C VAL A 138 29.79 6.87 -18.31
N THR A 139 29.07 6.02 -17.61
CA THR A 139 29.00 4.58 -17.86
C THR A 139 27.54 4.13 -17.84
N GLU A 140 27.14 3.39 -18.86
CA GLU A 140 25.82 2.80 -18.93
C GLU A 140 25.72 1.59 -17.98
N ILE A 141 24.61 1.52 -17.24
CA ILE A 141 24.23 0.39 -16.40
C ILE A 141 22.87 -0.11 -16.83
N ARG A 142 22.76 -1.44 -16.98
CA ARG A 142 21.50 -2.11 -17.32
C ARG A 142 21.19 -3.23 -16.33
N LEU A 143 19.90 -3.44 -16.10
CA LEU A 143 19.36 -4.63 -15.43
C LEU A 143 18.66 -5.49 -16.48
N ARG A 144 19.11 -6.74 -16.62
CA ARG A 144 18.56 -7.72 -17.54
C ARG A 144 17.78 -8.77 -16.78
N ASP A 145 16.48 -8.82 -16.99
CA ASP A 145 15.63 -9.90 -16.49
C ASP A 145 15.89 -11.19 -17.27
N LEU A 146 15.88 -12.33 -16.56
CA LEU A 146 16.14 -13.63 -17.15
C LEU A 146 14.92 -14.53 -17.20
N THR A 147 13.82 -14.19 -16.52
CA THR A 147 12.73 -15.13 -16.28
C THR A 147 11.34 -14.56 -16.49
N GLY A 148 11.14 -13.28 -16.29
CA GLY A 148 9.82 -12.64 -16.26
C GLY A 148 9.00 -12.96 -14.99
N PHE A 149 9.63 -13.55 -13.99
CA PHE A 149 8.98 -13.92 -12.73
C PHE A 149 9.46 -13.02 -11.58
N ASP A 150 9.16 -11.73 -11.71
CA ASP A 150 9.19 -10.76 -10.61
C ASP A 150 10.57 -10.54 -9.96
N ALA A 151 11.64 -10.45 -10.77
CA ALA A 151 12.95 -10.02 -10.31
C ALA A 151 12.86 -8.64 -9.65
N ARG A 152 13.62 -8.41 -8.56
CA ARG A 152 13.56 -7.20 -7.74
C ARG A 152 14.93 -6.61 -7.52
N CYS A 153 15.08 -5.33 -7.79
CA CYS A 153 16.29 -4.59 -7.52
C CYS A 153 15.95 -3.24 -6.88
N ASP A 154 16.47 -3.01 -5.67
CA ASP A 154 16.27 -1.77 -4.92
C ASP A 154 17.35 -0.75 -5.26
N ALA A 155 18.60 -1.09 -4.95
CA ALA A 155 19.72 -0.16 -5.11
C ALA A 155 21.01 -0.86 -5.52
N ILE A 156 21.91 -0.11 -6.16
CA ILE A 156 23.25 -0.52 -6.55
C ILE A 156 24.25 0.43 -5.93
N PHE A 157 25.28 -0.11 -5.29
CA PHE A 157 26.32 0.67 -4.65
C PHE A 157 27.68 0.29 -5.17
N PHE A 158 28.47 1.29 -5.59
CA PHE A 158 29.84 1.15 -6.05
C PHE A 158 30.78 1.82 -5.06
N SER A 159 31.84 1.12 -4.65
CA SER A 159 32.87 1.63 -3.75
C SER A 159 34.25 1.21 -4.17
N LYS A 160 35.26 2.03 -3.80
CA LYS A 160 36.67 1.67 -3.90
C LYS A 160 37.12 0.75 -2.76
N SER A 161 36.36 0.65 -1.69
CA SER A 161 36.63 -0.26 -0.57
C SER A 161 36.11 -1.66 -0.88
N ALA A 162 36.87 -2.68 -0.51
CA ALA A 162 36.47 -4.07 -0.63
C ALA A 162 35.43 -4.49 0.45
N GLU A 163 35.38 -3.75 1.54
CA GLU A 163 34.50 -3.99 2.68
C GLU A 163 33.71 -2.72 2.98
N GLU A 164 32.38 -2.86 3.02
CA GLU A 164 31.44 -1.79 3.34
C GLU A 164 30.43 -2.31 4.37
N ASN A 165 30.07 -1.46 5.32
CA ASN A 165 28.99 -1.71 6.26
C ASN A 165 27.75 -0.93 5.81
N LEU A 166 26.99 -1.52 4.90
CA LEU A 166 25.80 -0.91 4.33
C LEU A 166 24.58 -1.15 5.24
N PRO A 167 23.76 -0.11 5.51
CA PRO A 167 22.57 -0.27 6.33
C PRO A 167 21.53 -1.15 5.63
N ASN A 168 20.72 -1.87 6.41
CA ASN A 168 19.63 -2.67 5.87
C ASN A 168 18.30 -2.37 6.57
N ASP A 169 18.29 -1.71 7.72
CA ASP A 169 17.08 -1.21 8.36
C ASP A 169 16.58 0.08 7.68
N VAL A 170 15.28 0.36 7.82
CA VAL A 170 14.60 1.46 7.11
C VAL A 170 15.20 2.83 7.42
N ASP A 171 15.48 3.11 8.69
CA ASP A 171 15.99 4.41 9.12
C ASP A 171 17.45 4.61 8.67
N GLY A 172 18.26 3.57 8.81
CA GLY A 172 19.63 3.55 8.29
C GLY A 172 19.66 3.77 6.78
N LEU A 173 18.80 3.10 6.02
CA LEU A 173 18.67 3.27 4.57
C LEU A 173 18.23 4.67 4.18
N ARG A 174 17.27 5.27 4.88
CA ARG A 174 16.84 6.66 4.63
C ARG A 174 17.96 7.66 4.86
N LEU A 175 18.72 7.51 5.95
CA LEU A 175 19.87 8.35 6.24
C LEU A 175 21.00 8.16 5.22
N PHE A 176 21.26 6.92 4.81
CA PHE A 176 22.25 6.58 3.81
C PHE A 176 21.93 7.21 2.45
N ARG A 177 20.69 7.03 1.95
CA ARG A 177 20.18 7.65 0.72
C ARG A 177 20.27 9.17 0.78
N LYS A 178 19.80 9.76 1.87
CA LYS A 178 19.86 11.22 2.08
C LYS A 178 21.28 11.75 1.95
N LYS A 179 22.25 11.08 2.59
CA LYS A 179 23.67 11.44 2.52
C LYS A 179 24.25 11.28 1.12
N MET A 180 24.04 10.10 0.50
CA MET A 180 24.64 9.76 -0.79
C MET A 180 24.07 10.58 -1.94
N LEU A 181 22.76 10.77 -1.97
CA LEU A 181 22.04 11.51 -3.00
C LEU A 181 21.95 13.02 -2.68
N LYS A 182 22.52 13.47 -1.55
CA LYS A 182 22.51 14.87 -1.10
C LYS A 182 21.10 15.47 -1.03
N LEU A 183 20.13 14.67 -0.56
CA LEU A 183 18.74 15.09 -0.43
C LEU A 183 18.59 16.10 0.73
N LYS A 184 17.74 17.11 0.52
CA LYS A 184 17.36 18.06 1.58
C LYS A 184 16.45 17.37 2.60
N ASP A 185 16.33 17.95 3.80
CA ASP A 185 15.41 17.47 4.81
C ASP A 185 13.98 17.46 4.29
N PHE A 186 13.55 18.56 3.73
CA PHE A 186 12.27 18.68 3.03
C PHE A 186 12.24 19.93 2.13
N TYR A 187 11.24 19.94 1.24
CA TYR A 187 10.77 21.11 0.51
C TYR A 187 9.40 21.49 1.07
N TYR A 188 9.21 22.76 1.41
CA TYR A 188 7.91 23.22 1.91
C TYR A 188 6.94 23.41 0.75
N GLU A 189 5.83 22.67 0.75
CA GLU A 189 4.84 22.71 -0.33
C GLU A 189 3.70 23.70 -0.07
N GLY A 190 3.43 24.01 1.19
CA GLY A 190 2.44 25.03 1.55
C GLY A 190 1.57 24.68 2.73
N GLU A 191 0.63 25.60 3.03
CA GLU A 191 -0.39 25.47 4.06
C GLU A 191 -1.76 25.27 3.43
N TYR A 192 -2.53 24.34 3.98
CA TYR A 192 -3.86 23.94 3.52
C TYR A 192 -4.87 23.97 4.66
N ASP A 193 -6.14 24.22 4.32
CA ASP A 193 -7.23 24.10 5.29
C ASP A 193 -7.47 22.62 5.60
N PHE A 194 -7.37 21.77 4.58
CA PHE A 194 -7.63 20.35 4.69
C PHE A 194 -6.60 19.52 3.89
N VAL A 195 -5.93 18.60 4.57
CA VAL A 195 -4.97 17.65 3.98
C VAL A 195 -5.59 16.25 3.97
N VAL A 196 -5.83 15.72 2.79
CA VAL A 196 -6.39 14.38 2.58
C VAL A 196 -5.28 13.44 2.12
N VAL A 197 -5.00 12.41 2.91
CA VAL A 197 -4.00 11.38 2.58
C VAL A 197 -4.71 10.12 2.10
N GLY A 198 -4.45 9.75 0.84
CA GLY A 198 -5.06 8.62 0.14
C GLY A 198 -6.06 9.07 -0.93
N GLY A 199 -5.77 8.72 -2.19
CA GLY A 199 -6.57 9.06 -3.38
C GLY A 199 -7.52 7.93 -3.83
N GLY A 200 -8.01 7.09 -2.89
CA GLY A 200 -9.11 6.15 -3.11
C GLY A 200 -10.46 6.86 -3.22
N THR A 201 -11.55 6.11 -3.37
CA THR A 201 -12.91 6.68 -3.49
C THR A 201 -13.26 7.61 -2.32
N ALA A 202 -12.91 7.24 -1.09
CA ALA A 202 -13.14 8.06 0.10
C ALA A 202 -12.39 9.40 0.04
N GLY A 203 -11.09 9.37 -0.26
CA GLY A 203 -10.27 10.58 -0.29
C GLY A 203 -10.63 11.52 -1.45
N ILE A 204 -10.96 10.98 -2.62
CA ILE A 204 -11.46 11.77 -3.76
C ILE A 204 -12.74 12.50 -3.36
N CYS A 205 -13.71 11.79 -2.78
CA CYS A 205 -14.98 12.39 -2.36
C CYS A 205 -14.79 13.42 -1.26
N ALA A 206 -13.90 13.18 -0.28
CA ALA A 206 -13.60 14.14 0.78
C ALA A 206 -12.97 15.43 0.23
N ALA A 207 -12.00 15.28 -0.66
CA ALA A 207 -11.30 16.40 -1.28
C ALA A 207 -12.24 17.26 -2.13
N ILE A 208 -13.04 16.63 -3.02
CA ILE A 208 -14.00 17.35 -3.87
C ILE A 208 -15.03 18.07 -3.03
N GLN A 209 -15.62 17.40 -2.03
CA GLN A 209 -16.65 17.99 -1.20
C GLN A 209 -16.13 19.21 -0.44
N ALA A 210 -14.97 19.10 0.19
CA ALA A 210 -14.35 20.20 0.92
C ALA A 210 -13.99 21.37 -0.01
N ALA A 211 -13.44 21.08 -1.18
CA ALA A 211 -13.04 22.09 -2.17
C ALA A 211 -14.23 22.86 -2.75
N ARG A 212 -15.34 22.17 -3.04
CA ARG A 212 -16.59 22.80 -3.52
C ARG A 212 -17.23 23.70 -2.46
N LEU A 213 -17.00 23.44 -1.18
CA LEU A 213 -17.41 24.30 -0.07
C LEU A 213 -16.40 25.46 0.19
N GLY A 214 -15.30 25.52 -0.54
CA GLY A 214 -14.36 26.64 -0.54
C GLY A 214 -13.07 26.42 0.25
N LEU A 215 -12.81 25.23 0.79
CA LEU A 215 -11.55 24.94 1.46
C LEU A 215 -10.39 24.77 0.45
N LYS A 216 -9.21 25.21 0.85
CA LYS A 216 -7.96 24.90 0.16
C LYS A 216 -7.49 23.50 0.57
N VAL A 217 -7.50 22.56 -0.37
CA VAL A 217 -7.30 21.11 -0.13
C VAL A 217 -6.00 20.60 -0.76
N ALA A 218 -5.19 19.87 -0.01
CA ALA A 218 -4.16 18.99 -0.57
C ALA A 218 -4.71 17.55 -0.62
N LEU A 219 -4.73 16.94 -1.81
CA LEU A 219 -5.00 15.52 -1.99
C LEU A 219 -3.69 14.80 -2.33
N ILE A 220 -3.19 14.01 -1.39
CA ILE A 220 -1.91 13.30 -1.50
C ILE A 220 -2.18 11.82 -1.77
N ASN A 221 -1.66 11.31 -2.88
CA ASN A 221 -1.85 9.92 -3.29
C ASN A 221 -0.51 9.25 -3.61
N ASN A 222 -0.27 8.08 -3.04
CA ASN A 222 0.97 7.32 -3.22
C ASN A 222 1.04 6.52 -4.54
N ARG A 223 0.08 6.71 -5.44
CA ARG A 223 0.01 6.03 -6.76
C ARG A 223 -0.17 7.02 -7.89
N SER A 224 0.12 6.56 -9.10
CA SER A 224 -0.03 7.36 -10.32
C SER A 224 -1.49 7.56 -10.73
N VAL A 225 -2.40 6.65 -10.34
CA VAL A 225 -3.84 6.72 -10.64
C VAL A 225 -4.67 6.91 -9.38
N LEU A 226 -5.87 7.45 -9.56
CA LEU A 226 -6.85 7.68 -8.51
C LEU A 226 -7.92 6.59 -8.51
N GLY A 227 -8.54 6.34 -7.35
CA GLY A 227 -9.65 5.39 -7.20
C GLY A 227 -9.33 4.17 -6.32
N GLY A 228 -8.07 3.99 -5.92
CA GLY A 228 -7.67 2.88 -5.05
C GLY A 228 -8.08 1.52 -5.64
N ASN A 229 -8.78 0.69 -4.88
CA ASN A 229 -9.21 -0.64 -5.33
C ASN A 229 -10.07 -0.61 -6.61
N SER A 230 -10.81 0.48 -6.87
CA SER A 230 -11.64 0.61 -8.08
C SER A 230 -10.90 1.20 -9.29
N SER A 231 -9.58 1.38 -9.21
CA SER A 231 -8.73 1.85 -10.31
C SER A 231 -8.35 0.73 -11.29
N SER A 232 -7.78 1.11 -12.43
CA SER A 232 -7.23 0.16 -13.41
C SER A 232 -6.04 -0.65 -12.89
N GLU A 233 -5.39 -0.21 -11.80
CA GLU A 233 -4.27 -0.93 -11.18
C GLU A 233 -4.73 -2.17 -10.39
N LEU A 234 -5.91 -2.12 -9.74
CA LEU A 234 -6.40 -3.22 -8.91
C LEU A 234 -7.62 -3.93 -9.52
N ARG A 235 -8.40 -3.23 -10.35
CA ARG A 235 -9.50 -3.78 -11.15
C ARG A 235 -10.60 -4.49 -10.32
N ILE A 236 -10.89 -3.94 -9.13
CA ILE A 236 -11.98 -4.41 -8.28
C ILE A 236 -13.23 -3.57 -8.57
N PRO A 237 -14.41 -4.19 -8.85
CA PRO A 237 -15.64 -3.45 -9.12
C PRO A 237 -16.11 -2.67 -7.90
N THR A 238 -16.81 -1.54 -8.16
CA THR A 238 -17.48 -0.79 -7.09
C THR A 238 -18.81 -1.47 -6.72
N ASP A 239 -19.05 -1.58 -5.42
CA ASP A 239 -20.28 -2.15 -4.87
C ASP A 239 -20.94 -1.22 -3.85
N GLY A 240 -22.21 -1.54 -3.47
CA GLY A 240 -23.09 -0.72 -2.65
C GLY A 240 -24.12 0.04 -3.50
N GLU A 241 -25.12 0.67 -2.85
CA GLU A 241 -26.15 1.47 -3.52
C GLU A 241 -26.00 2.94 -3.15
N LEU A 242 -26.21 3.86 -4.11
CA LEU A 242 -26.06 5.30 -3.91
C LEU A 242 -27.41 6.02 -3.70
N PHE A 243 -28.53 5.32 -3.97
CA PHE A 243 -29.86 5.96 -4.00
C PHE A 243 -30.72 5.69 -2.76
N ARG A 244 -30.21 4.91 -1.82
CA ARG A 244 -30.93 4.48 -0.61
C ARG A 244 -30.35 5.13 0.65
N ASN A 245 -29.98 6.41 0.56
CA ASN A 245 -29.46 7.16 1.69
C ASN A 245 -30.56 7.80 2.51
N LYS A 246 -30.36 7.85 3.83
CA LYS A 246 -31.19 8.67 4.73
C LYS A 246 -31.18 10.14 4.30
N TYR A 247 -30.03 10.64 3.85
CA TYR A 247 -29.83 12.02 3.43
C TYR A 247 -29.55 12.07 1.92
N PRO A 248 -30.36 12.81 1.13
CA PRO A 248 -30.35 12.73 -0.33
C PRO A 248 -29.12 13.37 -1.00
N LYS A 249 -28.43 14.30 -0.33
CA LYS A 249 -27.23 14.95 -0.88
C LYS A 249 -26.01 14.03 -0.84
N ILE A 250 -25.96 13.06 0.09
CA ILE A 250 -24.87 12.11 0.20
C ILE A 250 -24.91 11.13 -0.97
N GLY A 251 -23.74 10.84 -1.54
CA GLY A 251 -23.57 9.97 -2.71
C GLY A 251 -23.58 10.72 -4.05
N SER A 252 -23.70 12.05 -4.05
CA SER A 252 -23.70 12.86 -5.27
C SER A 252 -22.31 12.86 -5.94
N ILE A 253 -21.25 13.08 -5.19
CA ILE A 253 -19.88 13.07 -5.69
C ILE A 253 -19.45 11.64 -6.01
N MET A 254 -19.77 10.68 -5.15
CA MET A 254 -19.47 9.28 -5.45
C MET A 254 -20.10 8.83 -6.78
N ARG A 255 -21.32 9.25 -7.09
CA ARG A 255 -21.98 9.01 -8.40
C ARG A 255 -21.22 9.62 -9.57
N GLU A 256 -20.67 10.83 -9.38
CA GLU A 256 -19.90 11.53 -10.39
C GLU A 256 -18.60 10.81 -10.76
N ILE A 257 -17.93 10.24 -9.76
CA ILE A 257 -16.64 9.53 -9.92
C ILE A 257 -16.77 8.02 -10.12
N ASP A 258 -17.98 7.44 -9.94
CA ASP A 258 -18.21 6.01 -10.00
C ASP A 258 -17.97 5.47 -11.42
N ASN A 259 -17.36 4.30 -11.50
CA ASN A 259 -17.14 3.58 -12.76
C ASN A 259 -18.31 2.64 -13.14
N GLY A 260 -19.39 2.63 -12.34
CA GLY A 260 -20.42 1.62 -12.47
C GLY A 260 -19.89 0.24 -12.06
N PHE A 261 -20.58 -0.82 -12.51
CA PHE A 261 -20.10 -2.18 -12.32
C PHE A 261 -19.22 -2.60 -13.50
N ALA A 262 -17.90 -2.37 -13.38
CA ALA A 262 -16.93 -2.74 -14.41
C ALA A 262 -16.73 -4.27 -14.57
N GLY A 263 -17.30 -5.08 -13.66
CA GLY A 263 -17.01 -6.51 -13.53
C GLY A 263 -15.67 -6.77 -12.83
N VAL A 264 -15.46 -8.02 -12.40
CA VAL A 264 -14.19 -8.43 -11.79
C VAL A 264 -13.14 -8.50 -12.88
N CYS A 265 -12.03 -7.81 -12.67
CA CYS A 265 -10.85 -7.82 -13.56
C CYS A 265 -11.20 -7.63 -15.04
N ASN A 266 -11.87 -6.50 -15.38
CA ASN A 266 -12.22 -6.20 -16.76
C ASN A 266 -10.97 -5.88 -17.59
N GLU A 267 -10.89 -6.41 -18.81
CA GLU A 267 -9.78 -6.17 -19.73
C GLU A 267 -9.78 -4.74 -20.29
N ASN A 268 -10.97 -4.15 -20.45
CA ASN A 268 -11.11 -2.79 -20.95
C ASN A 268 -10.80 -1.76 -19.85
N LEU A 269 -9.62 -1.18 -19.88
CA LEU A 269 -9.14 -0.18 -18.91
C LEU A 269 -10.03 1.06 -18.81
N SER A 270 -10.72 1.44 -19.89
CA SER A 270 -11.59 2.62 -19.91
C SER A 270 -12.78 2.47 -18.93
N MET A 271 -13.16 1.24 -18.61
CA MET A 271 -14.23 0.94 -17.65
C MET A 271 -13.91 1.40 -16.22
N TYR A 272 -12.62 1.52 -15.88
CA TYR A 272 -12.20 2.00 -14.54
C TYR A 272 -12.24 3.51 -14.39
N ARG A 273 -12.37 4.28 -15.51
CA ARG A 273 -12.57 5.74 -15.52
C ARG A 273 -11.47 6.55 -14.81
N ASP A 274 -10.22 6.08 -14.77
CA ASP A 274 -9.11 6.77 -14.09
C ASP A 274 -8.92 8.20 -14.63
N ASN A 275 -8.90 8.34 -15.99
CA ASN A 275 -8.78 9.65 -16.63
C ASN A 275 -9.98 10.57 -16.34
N TRP A 276 -11.16 10.01 -16.15
CA TRP A 276 -12.35 10.77 -15.78
C TRP A 276 -12.25 11.32 -14.37
N ARG A 277 -11.83 10.50 -13.38
CA ARG A 277 -11.57 10.95 -12.01
C ARG A 277 -10.51 12.04 -11.97
N LEU A 278 -9.41 11.84 -12.72
CA LEU A 278 -8.35 12.83 -12.83
C LEU A 278 -8.86 14.15 -13.42
N LYS A 279 -9.71 14.09 -14.46
CA LYS A 279 -10.33 15.28 -15.05
C LYS A 279 -11.23 16.02 -14.06
N ILE A 280 -12.04 15.31 -13.29
CA ILE A 280 -12.89 15.92 -12.25
C ILE A 280 -12.02 16.66 -11.23
N ILE A 281 -11.02 16.00 -10.66
CA ILE A 281 -10.14 16.61 -9.66
C ILE A 281 -9.40 17.84 -10.22
N ASN A 282 -8.87 17.76 -11.44
CA ASN A 282 -8.15 18.87 -12.06
C ASN A 282 -9.05 20.08 -12.38
N ASN A 283 -10.36 19.90 -12.47
CA ASN A 283 -11.32 20.98 -12.64
C ASN A 283 -11.69 21.68 -11.32
N GLU A 284 -11.37 21.09 -10.17
CA GLU A 284 -11.62 21.67 -8.85
C GLU A 284 -10.49 22.63 -8.48
N LYS A 285 -10.74 23.96 -8.60
CA LYS A 285 -9.72 25.00 -8.42
C LYS A 285 -9.07 25.03 -7.04
N ASN A 286 -9.78 24.52 -6.03
CA ASN A 286 -9.32 24.52 -4.65
C ASN A 286 -8.58 23.23 -4.25
N ILE A 287 -8.39 22.28 -5.17
CA ILE A 287 -7.62 21.07 -4.93
C ILE A 287 -6.23 21.19 -5.54
N SER A 288 -5.20 21.00 -4.73
CA SER A 288 -3.84 20.68 -5.17
C SER A 288 -3.68 19.16 -5.11
N LEU A 289 -3.52 18.52 -6.28
CA LEU A 289 -3.36 17.08 -6.39
C LEU A 289 -1.88 16.71 -6.46
N PHE A 290 -1.45 15.82 -5.54
CA PHE A 290 -0.09 15.28 -5.47
C PHE A 290 -0.15 13.76 -5.63
N ARG A 291 0.27 13.26 -6.80
CA ARG A 291 0.35 11.82 -7.10
C ARG A 291 1.78 11.34 -6.97
N ASN A 292 1.94 10.04 -6.76
CA ASN A 292 3.24 9.41 -6.49
C ASN A 292 3.96 10.03 -5.26
N MET A 293 3.16 10.36 -4.25
CA MET A 293 3.64 10.97 -3.01
C MET A 293 3.27 10.09 -1.82
N HIS A 294 4.26 9.44 -1.23
CA HIS A 294 4.09 8.55 -0.08
C HIS A 294 4.31 9.30 1.23
N VAL A 295 3.24 9.45 2.03
CA VAL A 295 3.32 10.05 3.37
C VAL A 295 3.94 9.03 4.32
N TYR A 296 5.06 9.38 4.95
CA TYR A 296 5.84 8.50 5.82
C TYR A 296 6.16 9.08 7.19
N ALA A 297 5.88 10.37 7.42
CA ALA A 297 6.09 11.01 8.71
C ALA A 297 5.09 12.13 8.97
N VAL A 298 4.87 12.44 10.23
CA VAL A 298 4.01 13.53 10.71
C VAL A 298 4.72 14.38 11.75
N GLY A 299 4.43 15.68 11.77
CA GLY A 299 4.79 16.55 12.86
C GLY A 299 3.57 16.82 13.75
N MET A 300 3.76 16.69 15.06
CA MET A 300 2.69 16.80 16.04
C MET A 300 2.92 17.98 16.99
N SER A 301 1.84 18.70 17.32
CA SER A 301 1.77 19.65 18.45
C SER A 301 0.78 19.13 19.49
N GLY A 302 1.29 18.43 20.48
CA GLY A 302 0.46 17.71 21.44
C GLY A 302 -0.33 16.59 20.74
N ILE A 303 -1.66 16.71 20.74
CA ILE A 303 -2.58 15.74 20.12
C ILE A 303 -3.10 16.20 18.74
N LYS A 304 -2.45 17.22 18.13
CA LYS A 304 -2.79 17.74 16.80
C LYS A 304 -1.69 17.44 15.82
N ILE A 305 -2.07 17.09 14.59
CA ILE A 305 -1.15 17.03 13.47
C ILE A 305 -0.93 18.45 12.95
N ASP A 306 0.34 18.87 12.80
CA ASP A 306 0.71 20.14 12.21
C ASP A 306 1.03 20.02 10.73
N TYR A 307 1.73 18.92 10.36
CA TYR A 307 2.14 18.68 8.99
C TYR A 307 2.34 17.18 8.73
N VAL A 308 2.37 16.84 7.47
CA VAL A 308 2.84 15.55 6.97
C VAL A 308 4.04 15.73 6.06
N ASP A 309 5.00 14.80 6.12
CA ASP A 309 6.11 14.70 5.18
C ASP A 309 5.83 13.54 4.22
N ALA A 310 5.88 13.84 2.92
CA ALA A 310 5.65 12.88 1.87
C ALA A 310 6.87 12.80 0.93
N MET A 311 7.27 11.57 0.59
CA MET A 311 8.33 11.31 -0.38
C MET A 311 7.75 11.21 -1.78
N ASP A 312 8.30 11.95 -2.72
CA ASP A 312 8.04 11.77 -4.15
C ASP A 312 8.74 10.48 -4.63
N ILE A 313 7.93 9.52 -5.06
CA ILE A 313 8.36 8.19 -5.52
C ILE A 313 9.33 8.27 -6.72
N ASN A 314 9.21 9.30 -7.56
CA ASN A 314 10.02 9.45 -8.75
C ASN A 314 11.35 10.18 -8.53
N THR A 315 11.53 10.87 -7.38
CA THR A 315 12.71 11.71 -7.13
C THR A 315 13.32 11.48 -5.76
N LEU A 316 12.66 10.73 -4.87
CA LEU A 316 13.00 10.51 -3.46
C LEU A 316 13.07 11.78 -2.62
N LYS A 317 12.63 12.91 -3.15
CA LYS A 317 12.58 14.19 -2.42
C LYS A 317 11.42 14.19 -1.44
N THR A 318 11.65 14.71 -0.26
CA THR A 318 10.61 14.91 0.75
C THR A 318 9.95 16.26 0.61
N TYR A 319 8.62 16.28 0.64
CA TYR A 319 7.79 17.48 0.62
C TYR A 319 6.95 17.57 1.90
N ARG A 320 6.88 18.75 2.50
CA ARG A 320 6.13 19.02 3.71
C ARG A 320 4.85 19.79 3.41
N PHE A 321 3.74 19.27 3.89
CA PHE A 321 2.40 19.84 3.77
C PHE A 321 1.87 20.18 5.15
N SER A 322 1.71 21.46 5.45
CA SER A 322 1.08 21.91 6.69
C SER A 322 -0.44 22.00 6.51
N GLY A 323 -1.19 21.68 7.56
CA GLY A 323 -2.65 21.68 7.51
C GLY A 323 -3.33 22.04 8.83
N LYS A 324 -4.60 22.46 8.75
CA LYS A 324 -5.43 22.69 9.94
C LYS A 324 -6.18 21.41 10.33
N ILE A 325 -6.72 20.72 9.34
CA ILE A 325 -7.49 19.48 9.49
C ILE A 325 -6.91 18.44 8.54
N PHE A 326 -6.89 17.19 8.97
CA PHE A 326 -6.35 16.05 8.23
C PHE A 326 -7.41 14.96 8.10
N ALA A 327 -7.32 14.18 7.02
CA ALA A 327 -8.11 12.95 6.86
C ALA A 327 -7.24 11.79 6.44
N ASP A 328 -7.36 10.67 7.18
CA ASP A 328 -6.82 9.38 6.78
C ASP A 328 -7.81 8.66 5.86
N CYS A 329 -7.50 8.66 4.56
CA CYS A 329 -8.21 7.93 3.51
C CYS A 329 -7.32 6.86 2.87
N THR A 330 -6.25 6.43 3.56
CA THR A 330 -5.26 5.47 3.05
C THR A 330 -5.81 4.05 2.97
N GLY A 331 -6.85 3.76 3.75
CA GLY A 331 -7.42 2.43 3.91
C GLY A 331 -6.63 1.53 4.88
N ASP A 332 -5.31 1.73 5.00
CA ASP A 332 -4.46 1.00 5.96
C ASP A 332 -4.24 1.77 7.27
N ALA A 333 -4.93 2.90 7.46
CA ALA A 333 -4.80 3.78 8.62
C ALA A 333 -3.39 4.39 8.80
N SER A 334 -2.65 4.54 7.71
CA SER A 334 -1.23 4.93 7.75
C SER A 334 -1.01 6.28 8.43
N LEU A 335 -1.84 7.29 8.13
CA LEU A 335 -1.73 8.60 8.77
C LEU A 335 -2.08 8.53 10.26
N GLY A 336 -3.13 7.78 10.60
CA GLY A 336 -3.53 7.56 11.99
C GLY A 336 -2.43 6.90 12.82
N LEU A 337 -1.82 5.85 12.29
CA LEU A 337 -0.70 5.14 12.94
C LEU A 337 0.49 6.06 13.15
N LEU A 338 0.90 6.81 12.12
CA LEU A 338 1.99 7.78 12.20
C LEU A 338 1.73 8.88 13.25
N SER A 339 0.47 9.28 13.45
CA SER A 339 0.08 10.30 14.44
C SER A 339 -0.15 9.76 15.85
N GLY A 340 -0.06 8.44 16.06
CA GLY A 340 -0.34 7.78 17.35
C GLY A 340 -1.84 7.70 17.67
N ALA A 341 -2.69 7.60 16.65
CA ALA A 341 -4.11 7.37 16.85
C ALA A 341 -4.38 5.97 17.39
N ASP A 342 -5.34 5.88 18.31
CA ASP A 342 -5.82 4.60 18.81
C ASP A 342 -6.39 3.75 17.68
N HIS A 343 -6.03 2.47 17.63
CA HIS A 343 -6.39 1.58 16.55
C HIS A 343 -6.65 0.14 17.01
N LEU A 344 -7.28 -0.63 16.13
CA LEU A 344 -7.58 -2.05 16.27
C LEU A 344 -6.98 -2.82 15.09
N TYR A 345 -6.68 -4.10 15.31
CA TYR A 345 -6.21 -5.04 14.31
C TYR A 345 -6.71 -6.44 14.61
N GLY A 346 -7.04 -7.24 13.58
CA GLY A 346 -7.57 -8.58 13.77
C GLY A 346 -9.00 -8.59 14.31
N ARG A 347 -9.41 -9.68 14.99
CA ARG A 347 -10.75 -9.84 15.54
C ARG A 347 -10.80 -9.51 17.02
N GLU A 348 -11.77 -8.72 17.41
CA GLU A 348 -12.12 -8.48 18.81
C GLU A 348 -12.77 -9.73 19.41
N SER A 349 -12.53 -9.96 20.72
CA SER A 349 -13.22 -11.03 21.44
C SER A 349 -14.67 -10.64 21.78
N LYS A 350 -15.49 -11.67 22.04
CA LYS A 350 -16.87 -11.50 22.51
C LYS A 350 -16.94 -10.74 23.84
N ALA A 351 -15.94 -10.91 24.71
CA ALA A 351 -15.86 -10.17 25.97
C ALA A 351 -15.62 -8.68 25.76
N GLN A 352 -14.93 -8.28 24.67
CA GLN A 352 -14.66 -6.87 24.36
C GLN A 352 -15.83 -6.15 23.73
N THR A 353 -16.59 -6.81 22.84
CA THR A 353 -17.60 -6.16 22.00
C THR A 353 -19.03 -6.63 22.25
N GLY A 354 -19.21 -7.80 22.87
CA GLY A 354 -20.52 -8.44 23.05
C GLY A 354 -21.16 -8.97 21.74
N GLU A 355 -20.42 -8.97 20.65
CA GLU A 355 -20.93 -9.41 19.33
C GLU A 355 -21.14 -10.93 19.31
N ALA A 356 -22.27 -11.36 18.74
CA ALA A 356 -22.61 -12.78 18.69
C ALA A 356 -21.66 -13.59 17.79
N GLY A 357 -21.13 -12.98 16.75
CA GLY A 357 -20.19 -13.60 15.79
C GLY A 357 -18.72 -13.50 16.19
N ALA A 358 -18.39 -12.79 17.29
CA ALA A 358 -17.00 -12.62 17.73
C ALA A 358 -16.44 -13.92 18.33
N PRO A 359 -15.13 -14.18 18.19
CA PRO A 359 -14.46 -15.31 18.85
C PRO A 359 -14.44 -15.12 20.37
N GLU A 360 -14.23 -16.20 21.12
CA GLU A 360 -14.11 -16.13 22.59
C GLU A 360 -12.87 -15.31 23.01
N GLU A 361 -11.75 -15.47 22.28
CA GLU A 361 -10.52 -14.70 22.46
C GLU A 361 -10.21 -13.89 21.21
N SER A 362 -9.62 -12.69 21.38
CA SER A 362 -9.15 -11.89 20.26
C SER A 362 -7.97 -12.53 19.54
N ASP A 363 -7.90 -12.36 18.24
CA ASP A 363 -6.81 -12.89 17.42
C ASP A 363 -6.42 -11.93 16.28
N SER A 364 -5.41 -12.31 15.51
CA SER A 364 -4.87 -11.52 14.39
C SER A 364 -5.56 -11.80 13.05
N LEU A 365 -6.64 -12.59 13.01
CA LEU A 365 -7.30 -12.94 11.75
C LEU A 365 -7.94 -11.71 11.12
N THR A 366 -7.67 -11.52 9.83
CA THR A 366 -8.25 -10.48 8.98
C THR A 366 -8.85 -11.12 7.73
N MET A 367 -9.68 -10.39 7.01
CA MET A 367 -10.04 -10.77 5.65
C MET A 367 -8.81 -10.65 4.75
N GLY A 368 -8.67 -11.58 3.80
CA GLY A 368 -7.47 -11.70 2.99
C GLY A 368 -7.29 -10.62 1.93
N THR A 369 -6.18 -10.73 1.24
CA THR A 369 -5.72 -9.84 0.17
C THR A 369 -5.72 -10.56 -1.17
N SER A 370 -6.16 -9.89 -2.24
CA SER A 370 -6.26 -10.44 -3.59
C SER A 370 -5.35 -9.72 -4.59
N ASN A 371 -4.78 -10.48 -5.53
CA ASN A 371 -4.16 -9.95 -6.74
C ASN A 371 -5.01 -10.37 -7.95
N GLN A 372 -5.53 -9.40 -8.70
CA GLN A 372 -6.41 -9.67 -9.84
C GLN A 372 -5.60 -10.09 -11.07
N TRP A 373 -6.11 -11.03 -11.84
CA TRP A 373 -5.45 -11.53 -13.04
C TRP A 373 -6.43 -11.98 -14.12
N TYR A 374 -5.98 -12.01 -15.38
CA TYR A 374 -6.68 -12.67 -16.47
C TYR A 374 -5.73 -13.17 -17.55
N ALA A 375 -6.22 -14.13 -18.33
CA ALA A 375 -5.57 -14.66 -19.52
C ALA A 375 -6.42 -14.38 -20.75
N THR A 376 -5.76 -14.09 -21.87
CA THR A 376 -6.41 -13.83 -23.17
C THR A 376 -6.17 -14.98 -24.15
N LEU A 377 -7.13 -15.22 -25.05
CA LEU A 377 -6.99 -16.18 -26.13
C LEU A 377 -6.03 -15.61 -27.19
N THR A 378 -5.09 -16.44 -27.67
CA THR A 378 -4.12 -16.12 -28.72
C THR A 378 -4.26 -17.08 -29.91
N ASP A 379 -3.69 -16.72 -31.05
CA ASP A 379 -3.76 -17.55 -32.25
C ASP A 379 -2.86 -18.80 -32.17
N SER A 380 -1.82 -18.75 -31.35
CA SER A 380 -0.83 -19.83 -31.22
C SER A 380 -0.82 -20.44 -29.82
N ILE A 381 -0.37 -21.68 -29.73
CA ILE A 381 -0.12 -22.35 -28.46
C ILE A 381 1.15 -21.77 -27.83
N SER A 382 1.08 -21.40 -26.55
CA SER A 382 2.22 -20.97 -25.74
C SER A 382 2.50 -21.99 -24.63
N ALA A 383 3.77 -22.10 -24.25
CA ALA A 383 4.18 -22.87 -23.07
C ALA A 383 4.12 -22.00 -21.82
N PHE A 384 4.02 -22.63 -20.67
CA PHE A 384 4.23 -22.02 -19.35
C PHE A 384 4.89 -23.08 -18.45
N PRO A 385 6.01 -22.78 -17.79
CA PRO A 385 6.75 -23.78 -17.02
C PRO A 385 6.00 -24.17 -15.74
N ILE A 386 6.22 -25.41 -15.27
CA ILE A 386 5.95 -25.82 -13.89
C ILE A 386 7.27 -25.75 -13.15
N GLU A 387 7.30 -24.96 -12.08
CA GLU A 387 8.49 -24.74 -11.27
C GLU A 387 8.21 -25.11 -9.80
N GLU A 388 9.24 -25.57 -9.08
CA GLU A 388 9.12 -26.02 -7.68
C GLU A 388 8.64 -24.93 -6.71
N TRP A 389 8.94 -23.66 -7.00
CA TRP A 389 8.55 -22.52 -6.18
C TRP A 389 7.05 -22.18 -6.27
N MET A 390 6.36 -22.64 -7.31
CA MET A 390 4.92 -22.49 -7.48
C MET A 390 4.17 -23.39 -6.50
N LEU A 391 2.91 -23.04 -6.14
CA LEU A 391 2.05 -23.99 -5.46
C LEU A 391 1.71 -25.14 -6.42
N GLN A 392 1.83 -26.37 -5.93
CA GLN A 392 1.69 -27.58 -6.76
C GLN A 392 0.25 -28.06 -6.77
N PHE A 393 -0.44 -27.83 -7.89
CA PHE A 393 -1.83 -28.25 -8.11
C PHE A 393 -1.87 -29.69 -8.66
N THR A 394 -3.02 -30.36 -8.44
CA THR A 394 -3.24 -31.75 -8.82
C THR A 394 -4.53 -31.92 -9.62
N GLU A 395 -4.77 -33.11 -10.16
CA GLU A 395 -6.03 -33.46 -10.84
C GLU A 395 -7.23 -33.29 -9.90
N ASP A 396 -7.08 -33.63 -8.62
CA ASP A 396 -8.15 -33.53 -7.61
C ASP A 396 -8.41 -32.10 -7.12
N TYR A 397 -7.44 -31.19 -7.30
CA TYR A 397 -7.57 -29.82 -6.81
C TYR A 397 -6.84 -28.83 -7.71
N HIS A 398 -7.59 -28.20 -8.61
CA HIS A 398 -7.20 -27.10 -9.49
C HIS A 398 -8.43 -26.28 -9.86
N PHE A 399 -8.21 -25.13 -10.50
CA PHE A 399 -9.28 -24.20 -10.87
C PHE A 399 -9.23 -23.88 -12.36
N GLU A 400 -10.24 -24.31 -13.10
CA GLU A 400 -10.36 -24.08 -14.54
C GLU A 400 -10.87 -22.66 -14.85
N LEU A 401 -10.01 -21.66 -14.65
CA LEU A 401 -10.30 -20.25 -14.78
C LEU A 401 -9.38 -19.58 -15.78
N THR A 402 -9.87 -18.55 -16.49
CA THR A 402 -9.08 -17.65 -17.34
C THR A 402 -8.98 -16.24 -16.77
N LYS A 403 -9.62 -15.99 -15.64
CA LYS A 403 -9.55 -14.73 -14.89
C LYS A 403 -9.85 -14.95 -13.42
N SER A 404 -9.35 -14.03 -12.59
CA SER A 404 -9.59 -14.06 -11.16
C SER A 404 -11.07 -13.94 -10.81
N VAL A 405 -11.41 -14.52 -9.68
CA VAL A 405 -12.69 -14.43 -8.99
C VAL A 405 -12.48 -13.85 -7.60
N TRP A 406 -13.55 -13.45 -6.92
CA TRP A 406 -13.48 -12.70 -5.67
C TRP A 406 -12.80 -13.45 -4.52
N ASN A 407 -12.82 -14.78 -4.52
CA ASN A 407 -12.40 -15.63 -3.41
C ASN A 407 -10.93 -16.07 -3.43
N TRP A 408 -10.13 -15.58 -4.38
CA TRP A 408 -8.68 -15.79 -4.33
C TRP A 408 -8.05 -14.77 -3.40
N GLU A 409 -7.77 -15.21 -2.17
CA GLU A 409 -7.29 -14.37 -1.06
C GLU A 409 -6.25 -15.07 -0.23
N THR A 410 -5.24 -14.33 0.24
CA THR A 410 -4.18 -14.77 1.14
C THR A 410 -4.03 -13.81 2.31
N GLY A 411 -3.50 -14.31 3.44
CA GLY A 411 -3.22 -13.55 4.65
C GLY A 411 -3.89 -14.16 5.88
N PHE A 412 -5.17 -14.05 6.02
CA PHE A 412 -6.05 -14.70 7.03
C PHE A 412 -5.48 -14.88 8.46
N GLY A 413 -4.54 -14.06 8.90
CA GLY A 413 -3.90 -14.19 10.23
C GLY A 413 -2.63 -15.05 10.27
N ASN A 414 -2.27 -15.77 9.21
CA ASN A 414 -0.97 -16.40 9.06
C ASN A 414 0.14 -15.38 8.80
N PHE A 415 -0.25 -14.22 8.25
CA PHE A 415 0.58 -13.08 7.95
C PHE A 415 -0.09 -11.79 8.44
N HIS A 416 0.72 -10.82 8.84
CA HIS A 416 0.22 -9.50 9.14
C HIS A 416 -0.07 -8.73 7.85
N ILE A 417 -1.33 -8.31 7.61
CA ILE A 417 -1.82 -7.74 6.33
C ILE A 417 -1.02 -6.50 5.87
N VAL A 418 -0.41 -5.75 6.77
CA VAL A 418 0.38 -4.56 6.45
C VAL A 418 1.87 -4.88 6.47
N GLU A 419 2.38 -5.45 7.56
CA GLU A 419 3.81 -5.70 7.75
C GLU A 419 4.35 -6.79 6.80
N ASP A 420 3.57 -7.87 6.59
CA ASP A 420 3.92 -8.98 5.71
C ASP A 420 3.28 -8.86 4.32
N SER A 421 2.87 -7.66 3.92
CA SER A 421 2.10 -7.45 2.68
C SER A 421 2.84 -7.88 1.41
N GLU A 422 4.19 -7.81 1.38
CA GLU A 422 5.00 -8.34 0.28
C GLU A 422 4.96 -9.87 0.24
N LEU A 423 5.08 -10.55 1.38
CA LEU A 423 4.99 -12.01 1.49
C LEU A 423 3.59 -12.52 1.08
N ILE A 424 2.54 -11.79 1.45
CA ILE A 424 1.15 -12.09 1.06
C ILE A 424 0.99 -12.02 -0.46
N ARG A 425 1.49 -10.96 -1.10
CA ARG A 425 1.49 -10.85 -2.56
C ARG A 425 2.25 -11.98 -3.21
N ASP A 426 3.44 -12.30 -2.71
CA ASP A 426 4.29 -13.34 -3.23
C ASP A 426 3.62 -14.71 -3.15
N HIS A 427 2.91 -14.97 -2.07
CA HIS A 427 2.12 -16.18 -1.93
C HIS A 427 0.96 -16.22 -2.94
N ASN A 428 0.24 -15.10 -3.15
CA ASN A 428 -0.77 -15.02 -4.21
C ASN A 428 -0.19 -15.33 -5.60
N PHE A 429 1.01 -14.82 -5.90
CA PHE A 429 1.70 -15.11 -7.16
C PHE A 429 2.02 -16.60 -7.31
N ARG A 430 2.53 -17.23 -6.25
CA ARG A 430 2.80 -18.68 -6.25
C ARG A 430 1.54 -19.50 -6.54
N ALA A 431 0.38 -19.11 -5.98
CA ALA A 431 -0.90 -19.76 -6.21
C ALA A 431 -1.40 -19.54 -7.66
N ILE A 432 -1.35 -18.30 -8.15
CA ILE A 432 -1.83 -17.97 -9.50
C ILE A 432 -0.96 -18.62 -10.56
N TYR A 433 0.36 -18.47 -10.47
CA TYR A 433 1.29 -19.10 -11.42
C TYR A 433 1.23 -20.63 -11.37
N GLY A 434 1.07 -21.22 -10.18
CA GLY A 434 0.97 -22.68 -10.02
C GLY A 434 -0.29 -23.27 -10.66
N ASN A 435 -1.45 -22.67 -10.39
CA ASN A 435 -2.68 -23.09 -11.06
C ASN A 435 -2.60 -22.90 -12.58
N TRP A 436 -2.06 -21.76 -13.02
CA TRP A 436 -1.89 -21.49 -14.44
C TRP A 436 -0.95 -22.50 -15.11
N ALA A 437 0.18 -22.83 -14.48
CA ALA A 437 1.13 -23.83 -14.95
C ALA A 437 0.46 -25.23 -15.10
N TYR A 438 -0.36 -25.60 -14.10
CA TYR A 438 -1.15 -26.84 -14.16
C TYR A 438 -2.07 -26.86 -15.38
N LEU A 439 -2.88 -25.81 -15.59
CA LEU A 439 -3.80 -25.71 -16.73
C LEU A 439 -3.06 -25.77 -18.08
N LYS A 440 -1.94 -25.08 -18.21
CA LYS A 440 -1.13 -25.05 -19.44
C LYS A 440 -0.47 -26.38 -19.78
N THR A 441 -0.17 -27.16 -18.76
CA THR A 441 0.55 -28.45 -18.92
C THR A 441 -0.41 -29.62 -19.09
N TYR A 442 -1.37 -29.76 -18.18
CA TYR A 442 -2.22 -30.94 -18.10
C TYR A 442 -3.56 -30.79 -18.83
N LEU A 443 -4.04 -29.56 -19.03
CA LEU A 443 -5.26 -29.24 -19.76
C LEU A 443 -4.97 -28.45 -21.04
N ARG A 444 -3.89 -28.82 -21.72
CA ARG A 444 -3.33 -28.11 -22.88
C ARG A 444 -4.31 -27.96 -24.04
N ASP A 445 -5.17 -28.96 -24.29
CA ASP A 445 -6.18 -28.91 -25.35
C ASP A 445 -7.14 -27.74 -25.17
N LYS A 446 -7.48 -27.40 -23.92
CA LYS A 446 -8.37 -26.29 -23.55
C LYS A 446 -7.63 -24.97 -23.36
N TYR A 447 -6.49 -24.98 -22.67
CA TYR A 447 -5.79 -23.77 -22.23
C TYR A 447 -4.52 -23.44 -23.02
N GLY A 448 -4.10 -24.30 -23.95
CA GLY A 448 -2.85 -24.14 -24.69
C GLY A 448 -2.74 -22.81 -25.44
N LYS A 449 -3.84 -22.31 -26.00
CA LYS A 449 -3.89 -21.02 -26.72
C LYS A 449 -4.12 -19.80 -25.80
N TYR A 450 -4.33 -19.98 -24.50
CA TYR A 450 -4.43 -18.86 -23.58
C TYR A 450 -3.05 -18.44 -23.10
N LYS A 451 -2.86 -17.12 -22.88
CA LYS A 451 -1.66 -16.51 -22.31
C LYS A 451 -2.06 -15.59 -21.17
N LEU A 452 -1.32 -15.59 -20.05
CA LEU A 452 -1.49 -14.58 -19.01
C LEU A 452 -1.23 -13.20 -19.63
N ALA A 453 -2.20 -12.31 -19.52
CA ALA A 453 -2.15 -10.98 -20.11
C ALA A 453 -2.07 -9.89 -19.03
N TYR A 454 -2.48 -10.23 -17.82
CA TYR A 454 -2.44 -9.31 -16.68
C TYR A 454 -2.41 -10.10 -15.38
N LEU A 455 -1.58 -9.65 -14.47
CA LEU A 455 -1.60 -9.97 -13.06
C LEU A 455 -1.28 -8.67 -12.32
N SER A 456 -2.14 -8.24 -11.41
CA SER A 456 -1.87 -7.04 -10.61
C SER A 456 -0.74 -7.33 -9.63
N TYR A 457 0.37 -6.61 -9.69
CA TYR A 457 1.37 -6.63 -8.62
C TYR A 457 0.94 -5.76 -7.44
N ASN A 458 -0.03 -4.89 -7.63
CA ASN A 458 -0.70 -4.18 -6.55
C ASN A 458 -1.77 -5.07 -5.91
N ALA A 459 -1.73 -5.20 -4.59
CA ALA A 459 -2.65 -6.06 -3.85
C ALA A 459 -3.90 -5.31 -3.37
N GLY A 460 -5.07 -5.89 -3.60
CA GLY A 460 -6.36 -5.38 -3.13
C GLY A 460 -6.68 -5.89 -1.73
N LYS A 461 -6.55 -5.04 -0.72
CA LYS A 461 -6.85 -5.36 0.67
C LYS A 461 -8.33 -5.10 0.99
N ARG A 462 -8.93 -5.99 1.79
CA ARG A 462 -10.29 -5.84 2.32
C ARG A 462 -10.32 -5.27 3.72
N GLU A 463 -9.31 -5.58 4.49
CA GLU A 463 -9.14 -5.19 5.88
C GLU A 463 -7.67 -4.87 6.18
N SER A 464 -7.43 -4.06 7.21
CA SER A 464 -6.14 -3.81 7.82
C SER A 464 -6.36 -3.18 9.20
N TYR A 465 -5.59 -2.19 9.60
CA TYR A 465 -5.85 -1.41 10.80
C TYR A 465 -7.14 -0.60 10.69
N ARG A 466 -7.84 -0.45 11.82
CA ARG A 466 -9.06 0.36 12.00
C ARG A 466 -8.81 1.34 13.13
N LEU A 467 -8.99 2.63 12.86
CA LEU A 467 -8.81 3.68 13.86
C LEU A 467 -10.03 3.72 14.80
N VAL A 468 -9.83 4.17 16.03
CA VAL A 468 -10.90 4.23 17.03
C VAL A 468 -11.43 5.66 17.14
N GLY A 469 -12.75 5.82 16.91
CA GLY A 469 -13.52 7.03 17.14
C GLY A 469 -14.21 7.05 18.50
N ASP A 470 -15.12 8.01 18.69
CA ASP A 470 -15.93 8.07 19.91
C ASP A 470 -17.05 7.02 19.93
N VAL A 471 -17.38 6.43 18.80
CA VAL A 471 -18.23 5.23 18.68
C VAL A 471 -17.45 4.17 17.92
N LEU A 472 -17.39 2.98 18.48
CA LEU A 472 -16.95 1.77 17.78
C LEU A 472 -18.19 1.06 17.25
N LEU A 473 -18.38 1.09 15.93
CA LEU A 473 -19.52 0.42 15.29
C LEU A 473 -19.39 -1.10 15.39
N THR A 474 -20.45 -1.78 15.83
CA THR A 474 -20.46 -3.23 16.06
C THR A 474 -21.48 -3.96 15.18
N GLU A 475 -21.34 -5.30 15.09
CA GLU A 475 -22.34 -6.20 14.51
C GLU A 475 -23.74 -5.95 15.13
N THR A 476 -23.79 -5.78 16.46
CA THR A 476 -25.04 -5.57 17.20
C THR A 476 -25.72 -4.29 16.77
N ASP A 477 -24.99 -3.19 16.56
CA ASP A 477 -25.56 -1.94 16.06
C ASP A 477 -26.25 -2.12 14.70
N ILE A 478 -25.60 -2.82 13.79
CA ILE A 478 -26.14 -3.07 12.43
C ILE A 478 -27.36 -3.98 12.47
N ARG A 479 -27.28 -5.09 13.21
CA ARG A 479 -28.35 -6.10 13.27
C ARG A 479 -29.59 -5.59 14.00
N CYS A 480 -29.38 -4.86 15.11
CA CYS A 480 -30.46 -4.28 15.90
C CYS A 480 -30.95 -2.93 15.36
N LYS A 481 -30.30 -2.40 14.30
CA LYS A 481 -30.59 -1.11 13.69
C LYS A 481 -30.61 0.01 14.74
N VAL A 482 -29.56 0.04 15.59
CA VAL A 482 -29.42 1.05 16.65
C VAL A 482 -29.45 2.44 16.02
N ASN A 483 -30.37 3.27 16.48
CA ASN A 483 -30.52 4.63 15.97
C ASN A 483 -29.70 5.62 16.77
N TYR A 484 -28.64 6.13 16.15
CA TYR A 484 -27.79 7.16 16.73
C TYR A 484 -28.28 8.57 16.35
N PRO A 485 -28.16 9.59 17.24
CA PRO A 485 -28.57 10.96 16.92
C PRO A 485 -27.76 11.56 15.76
N ASP A 486 -26.55 11.12 15.57
CA ASP A 486 -25.61 11.49 14.52
C ASP A 486 -25.48 10.44 13.39
N ALA A 487 -26.49 9.57 13.23
CA ALA A 487 -26.54 8.61 12.13
C ALA A 487 -26.60 9.32 10.78
N ILE A 488 -25.54 9.19 9.94
CA ILE A 488 -25.32 10.06 8.79
C ILE A 488 -24.98 9.32 7.48
N VAL A 489 -24.16 8.27 7.50
CA VAL A 489 -23.79 7.51 6.30
C VAL A 489 -24.58 6.21 6.25
N THR A 490 -25.26 5.96 5.13
CA THR A 490 -26.06 4.74 4.95
C THR A 490 -25.23 3.69 4.20
N THR A 491 -25.01 2.53 4.82
CA THR A 491 -24.60 1.32 4.10
C THR A 491 -25.81 0.57 3.62
N THR A 492 -25.71 -0.05 2.45
CA THR A 492 -26.72 -0.92 1.85
C THR A 492 -26.18 -2.35 1.67
N TRP A 493 -25.01 -2.61 2.23
CA TRP A 493 -24.33 -3.90 2.15
C TRP A 493 -24.55 -4.68 3.45
N GLY A 494 -24.82 -5.97 3.34
CA GLY A 494 -24.86 -6.84 4.51
C GLY A 494 -23.45 -7.14 5.04
N ILE A 495 -23.37 -7.65 6.26
CA ILE A 495 -22.10 -8.13 6.82
C ILE A 495 -21.59 -9.27 5.92
N ASP A 496 -20.40 -9.08 5.37
CA ASP A 496 -19.75 -9.97 4.39
C ASP A 496 -18.34 -10.23 4.87
N LEU A 497 -18.13 -11.39 5.51
CA LEU A 497 -16.88 -11.80 6.13
C LEU A 497 -16.25 -12.92 5.34
N HIS A 498 -14.93 -12.85 5.16
CA HIS A 498 -14.16 -13.83 4.42
C HIS A 498 -13.22 -14.58 5.34
N TYR A 499 -13.26 -15.90 5.27
CA TYR A 499 -12.46 -16.82 6.07
C TYR A 499 -11.75 -17.83 5.17
N PRO A 500 -10.65 -18.47 5.64
CA PRO A 500 -9.99 -19.53 4.88
C PRO A 500 -10.94 -20.67 4.54
N ASP A 501 -10.95 -21.08 3.26
CA ASP A 501 -11.78 -22.20 2.80
C ASP A 501 -11.24 -23.53 3.34
N LYS A 502 -12.11 -24.36 3.92
CA LYS A 502 -11.73 -25.63 4.56
C LYS A 502 -11.17 -26.66 3.58
N GLN A 503 -11.68 -26.70 2.33
CA GLN A 503 -11.15 -27.60 1.31
C GLN A 503 -9.76 -27.11 0.87
N ASN A 504 -9.59 -25.81 0.69
CA ASN A 504 -8.29 -25.23 0.38
C ASN A 504 -7.26 -25.50 1.49
N SER A 505 -7.64 -25.34 2.78
CA SER A 505 -6.78 -25.68 3.92
C SER A 505 -6.39 -27.16 3.94
N ARG A 506 -7.23 -28.06 3.42
CA ARG A 506 -6.91 -29.48 3.35
C ARG A 506 -5.82 -29.80 2.30
N TYR A 507 -5.86 -29.12 1.14
CA TYR A 507 -4.88 -29.34 0.06
C TYR A 507 -3.62 -28.50 0.23
N PHE A 508 -3.73 -27.31 0.85
CA PHE A 508 -2.63 -26.37 1.07
C PHE A 508 -2.60 -25.90 2.53
N PRO A 509 -2.35 -26.80 3.51
CA PRO A 509 -2.37 -26.45 4.93
C PRO A 509 -1.29 -25.40 5.25
N GLY A 510 -1.72 -24.27 5.87
CA GLY A 510 -0.85 -23.14 6.18
C GLY A 510 -0.42 -22.30 4.97
N GLN A 511 -0.97 -22.61 3.79
CA GLN A 511 -0.73 -21.91 2.53
C GLN A 511 -2.06 -21.60 1.82
N GLU A 512 -3.08 -21.25 2.58
CA GLU A 512 -4.42 -20.98 2.07
C GLU A 512 -4.41 -19.75 1.16
N PHE A 513 -5.13 -19.85 0.05
CA PHE A 513 -5.31 -18.78 -0.93
C PHE A 513 -6.75 -18.68 -1.45
N ILE A 514 -7.68 -19.42 -0.86
CA ILE A 514 -9.11 -19.36 -1.19
C ILE A 514 -9.90 -19.02 0.06
N ALA A 515 -10.82 -18.07 -0.09
CA ALA A 515 -11.79 -17.69 0.92
C ALA A 515 -13.15 -18.29 0.67
N TYR A 516 -13.90 -18.50 1.75
CA TYR A 516 -15.37 -18.61 1.71
C TYR A 516 -15.99 -17.43 2.44
N ALA A 517 -17.19 -16.99 1.96
CA ALA A 517 -17.88 -15.86 2.54
C ALA A 517 -18.96 -16.30 3.53
N ILE A 518 -19.07 -15.57 4.65
CA ILE A 518 -20.16 -15.70 5.62
C ILE A 518 -20.99 -14.41 5.63
N HIS A 519 -22.30 -14.57 5.61
CA HIS A 519 -23.25 -13.47 5.67
C HIS A 519 -24.17 -13.62 6.88
N PRO A 520 -23.77 -13.12 8.07
CA PRO A 520 -24.57 -13.26 9.30
C PRO A 520 -25.93 -12.58 9.25
N ASN A 521 -26.11 -11.58 8.40
CA ASN A 521 -27.37 -10.90 8.16
C ASN A 521 -27.78 -10.94 6.68
N LYS A 522 -29.01 -10.55 6.39
CA LYS A 522 -29.49 -10.46 5.00
C LYS A 522 -28.69 -9.43 4.22
N ARG A 523 -28.31 -9.76 3.00
CA ARG A 523 -27.72 -8.79 2.07
C ARG A 523 -28.72 -7.69 1.73
N LYS A 524 -28.21 -6.45 1.58
CA LYS A 524 -28.97 -5.26 1.14
C LYS A 524 -30.00 -4.75 2.16
N GLU A 525 -29.74 -4.87 3.44
CA GLU A 525 -30.45 -4.13 4.47
C GLU A 525 -29.76 -2.81 4.75
N ASP A 526 -30.52 -1.70 4.65
CA ASP A 526 -29.98 -0.38 4.90
C ASP A 526 -29.74 -0.17 6.39
N TYR A 527 -28.58 0.40 6.70
CA TYR A 527 -28.24 0.84 8.03
C TYR A 527 -27.45 2.15 7.97
N THR A 528 -27.86 3.16 8.76
CA THR A 528 -27.21 4.45 8.81
C THR A 528 -26.39 4.55 10.09
N PHE A 529 -25.06 4.60 9.94
CA PHE A 529 -24.12 4.62 11.06
C PHE A 529 -23.67 6.04 11.42
N PRO A 530 -23.15 6.24 12.67
CA PRO A 530 -22.94 7.56 13.22
C PRO A 530 -21.69 8.27 12.68
N TYR A 531 -21.72 9.60 12.66
CA TYR A 531 -20.60 10.50 12.37
C TYR A 531 -19.40 10.23 13.30
N ARG A 532 -19.64 9.90 14.57
CA ARG A 532 -18.59 9.61 15.56
C ARG A 532 -17.69 8.43 15.23
N CYS A 533 -17.99 7.66 14.18
CA CYS A 533 -17.10 6.64 13.62
C CYS A 533 -16.08 7.22 12.62
N LEU A 534 -16.19 8.50 12.24
CA LEU A 534 -15.43 9.11 11.15
C LEU A 534 -14.33 10.08 11.62
N TYR A 535 -14.01 10.13 12.90
CA TYR A 535 -12.89 10.91 13.43
C TYR A 535 -12.18 10.17 14.58
N SER A 536 -10.90 10.48 14.77
CA SER A 536 -10.09 9.88 15.84
C SER A 536 -10.52 10.35 17.23
N ARG A 537 -10.58 9.42 18.19
CA ARG A 537 -10.92 9.78 19.58
C ARG A 537 -9.80 10.50 20.33
N ASN A 538 -8.54 10.33 19.92
CA ASN A 538 -7.38 10.87 20.63
C ASN A 538 -6.51 11.83 19.81
N ILE A 539 -6.69 11.91 18.48
CA ILE A 539 -6.04 12.93 17.63
C ILE A 539 -7.07 13.98 17.26
N GLU A 540 -6.86 15.22 17.74
CA GLU A 540 -7.92 16.25 17.79
C GLU A 540 -8.39 16.74 16.41
N ASN A 541 -7.53 16.74 15.40
CA ASN A 541 -7.82 17.28 14.07
C ASN A 541 -7.76 16.22 12.96
N LEU A 542 -7.96 14.93 13.31
CA LEU A 542 -7.90 13.82 12.39
C LEU A 542 -9.28 13.23 12.12
N PHE A 543 -9.73 13.31 10.87
CA PHE A 543 -10.81 12.52 10.31
C PHE A 543 -10.31 11.21 9.72
N MET A 544 -11.22 10.27 9.46
CA MET A 544 -10.98 9.03 8.77
C MET A 544 -12.16 8.65 7.89
N ALA A 545 -11.88 8.17 6.68
CA ALA A 545 -12.89 7.67 5.75
C ALA A 545 -12.33 6.52 4.93
N GLY A 546 -13.09 5.44 4.83
CA GLY A 546 -12.65 4.22 4.18
C GLY A 546 -12.88 2.99 5.04
N ARG A 547 -12.13 1.90 4.78
CA ARG A 547 -12.21 0.69 5.58
C ARG A 547 -11.51 0.80 6.95
N ASN A 548 -10.80 1.90 7.19
CA ASN A 548 -10.03 2.21 8.40
C ASN A 548 -10.79 3.05 9.43
N ILE A 549 -12.11 3.20 9.30
CA ILE A 549 -12.94 3.93 10.30
C ILE A 549 -13.12 3.12 11.58
N SER A 550 -13.80 3.72 12.58
CA SER A 550 -14.05 3.10 13.88
C SER A 550 -15.14 2.03 13.81
N VAL A 551 -14.71 0.79 13.65
CA VAL A 551 -15.58 -0.35 13.39
C VAL A 551 -14.92 -1.65 13.85
N THR A 552 -15.71 -2.63 14.35
CA THR A 552 -15.21 -3.96 14.65
C THR A 552 -14.91 -4.74 13.37
N HIS A 553 -14.14 -5.84 13.48
CA HIS A 553 -13.91 -6.76 12.36
C HIS A 553 -15.20 -7.19 11.68
N ILE A 554 -16.22 -7.56 12.47
CA ILE A 554 -17.49 -8.06 11.93
C ILE A 554 -18.27 -6.95 11.23
N ALA A 555 -18.43 -5.80 11.89
CA ALA A 555 -19.17 -4.68 11.31
C ALA A 555 -18.49 -4.09 10.07
N LEU A 556 -17.16 -4.20 9.96
CA LEU A 556 -16.41 -3.80 8.77
C LEU A 556 -16.93 -4.48 7.51
N GLY A 557 -17.36 -5.74 7.61
CA GLY A 557 -17.95 -6.48 6.49
C GLY A 557 -19.11 -5.76 5.80
N ALA A 558 -19.86 -4.92 6.53
CA ALA A 558 -21.00 -4.19 5.98
C ALA A 558 -20.65 -2.82 5.40
N ILE A 559 -19.51 -2.22 5.78
CA ILE A 559 -19.25 -0.81 5.45
C ILE A 559 -18.07 -0.60 4.47
N ARG A 560 -17.27 -1.62 4.20
CA ARG A 560 -16.03 -1.53 3.42
C ARG A 560 -16.21 -1.37 1.90
N VAL A 561 -17.41 -1.51 1.37
CA VAL A 561 -17.66 -1.40 -0.08
C VAL A 561 -17.45 0.04 -0.57
N GLN A 562 -16.91 0.18 -1.78
CA GLN A 562 -16.35 1.45 -2.27
C GLN A 562 -17.36 2.60 -2.33
N ARG A 563 -18.63 2.33 -2.68
CA ARG A 563 -19.65 3.38 -2.70
C ARG A 563 -19.98 3.90 -1.31
N THR A 564 -20.03 3.03 -0.31
CA THR A 564 -20.20 3.44 1.09
C THR A 564 -19.00 4.27 1.56
N THR A 565 -17.77 3.85 1.23
CA THR A 565 -16.56 4.60 1.61
C THR A 565 -16.49 5.96 0.91
N GLY A 566 -16.95 6.07 -0.34
CA GLY A 566 -17.06 7.35 -1.03
C GLY A 566 -18.04 8.31 -0.32
N MET A 567 -19.20 7.80 0.13
CA MET A 567 -20.17 8.57 0.92
C MET A 567 -19.60 9.03 2.29
N MET A 568 -18.77 8.20 2.95
CA MET A 568 -18.01 8.65 4.14
C MET A 568 -17.14 9.85 3.81
N GLY A 569 -16.44 9.81 2.67
CA GLY A 569 -15.61 10.92 2.21
C GLY A 569 -16.41 12.22 2.03
N GLU A 570 -17.58 12.15 1.40
CA GLU A 570 -18.45 13.34 1.26
C GLU A 570 -18.81 13.95 2.62
N VAL A 571 -19.18 13.12 3.60
CA VAL A 571 -19.48 13.59 4.96
C VAL A 571 -18.27 14.20 5.64
N VAL A 572 -17.10 13.56 5.53
CA VAL A 572 -15.84 14.08 6.09
C VAL A 572 -15.46 15.41 5.46
N GLY A 573 -15.64 15.59 4.15
CA GLY A 573 -15.40 16.87 3.46
C GLY A 573 -16.32 17.99 3.95
N MET A 574 -17.62 17.70 4.18
CA MET A 574 -18.59 18.64 4.76
C MET A 574 -18.21 19.00 6.21
N ALA A 575 -17.87 17.97 7.00
CA ALA A 575 -17.47 18.16 8.39
C ALA A 575 -16.18 18.99 8.51
N ALA A 576 -15.19 18.77 7.65
CA ALA A 576 -13.97 19.56 7.60
C ALA A 576 -14.27 21.04 7.32
N TYR A 577 -15.16 21.32 6.37
CA TYR A 577 -15.62 22.69 6.11
C TYR A 577 -16.27 23.33 7.33
N LEU A 578 -17.16 22.61 8.02
CA LEU A 578 -17.82 23.15 9.23
C LEU A 578 -16.84 23.35 10.38
N CYS A 579 -15.87 22.46 10.56
CA CYS A 579 -14.80 22.62 11.54
C CYS A 579 -14.00 23.91 11.27
N MET A 580 -13.67 24.19 10.02
CA MET A 580 -12.99 25.44 9.64
C MET A 580 -13.88 26.66 9.85
N LYS A 581 -15.16 26.59 9.48
CA LYS A 581 -16.14 27.66 9.65
C LYS A 581 -16.33 28.05 11.13
N TYR A 582 -16.46 27.05 12.00
CA TYR A 582 -16.73 27.28 13.44
C TYR A 582 -15.47 27.25 14.30
N ARG A 583 -14.28 27.00 13.70
CA ARG A 583 -12.99 26.88 14.41
C ARG A 583 -13.04 25.85 15.53
N CYS A 584 -13.64 24.72 15.24
CA CYS A 584 -13.84 23.63 16.19
C CYS A 584 -13.17 22.31 15.72
N SER A 585 -12.94 21.38 16.65
CA SER A 585 -12.48 20.04 16.34
C SER A 585 -13.62 19.17 15.79
N PRO A 586 -13.30 18.04 15.14
CA PRO A 586 -14.31 17.04 14.74
C PRO A 586 -15.27 16.63 15.87
N ARG A 587 -14.75 16.44 17.10
CA ARG A 587 -15.59 16.13 18.27
C ARG A 587 -16.48 17.29 18.68
N GLN A 588 -15.96 18.52 18.69
CA GLN A 588 -16.75 19.71 18.98
C GLN A 588 -17.83 19.96 17.92
N LEU A 589 -17.59 19.57 16.67
CA LEU A 589 -18.64 19.60 15.65
C LEU A 589 -19.83 18.71 16.05
N TYR A 590 -19.57 17.54 16.63
CA TYR A 590 -20.63 16.67 17.15
C TYR A 590 -21.31 17.29 18.37
N THR A 591 -20.55 17.79 19.37
CA THR A 591 -21.13 18.26 20.64
C THR A 591 -21.89 19.58 20.51
N ASP A 592 -21.42 20.51 19.67
CA ASP A 592 -21.88 21.88 19.66
C ASP A 592 -22.62 22.27 18.37
N TYR A 593 -22.37 21.54 17.24
CA TYR A 593 -22.85 21.94 15.91
C TYR A 593 -23.41 20.75 15.10
N LEU A 594 -23.88 19.67 15.76
CA LEU A 594 -24.40 18.49 15.05
C LEU A 594 -25.52 18.84 14.08
N GLN A 595 -26.45 19.72 14.48
CA GLN A 595 -27.57 20.11 13.62
C GLN A 595 -27.09 20.76 12.31
N GLU A 596 -26.05 21.59 12.37
CA GLU A 596 -25.46 22.21 11.18
C GLU A 596 -24.92 21.18 10.20
N LEU A 597 -24.30 20.09 10.72
CA LEU A 597 -23.84 18.99 9.89
C LEU A 597 -25.01 18.24 9.27
N LEU A 598 -26.06 17.94 10.04
CA LEU A 598 -27.26 17.25 9.54
C LEU A 598 -28.01 18.07 8.48
N ASP A 599 -28.04 19.40 8.64
CA ASP A 599 -28.65 20.33 7.67
C ASP A 599 -27.82 20.41 6.36
N CYS A 600 -26.49 20.29 6.44
CA CYS A 600 -25.64 20.24 5.25
C CYS A 600 -25.93 19.02 4.36
N VAL A 601 -26.24 17.88 4.95
CA VAL A 601 -26.49 16.62 4.24
C VAL A 601 -27.95 16.39 3.85
N SER A 602 -28.88 17.16 4.41
CA SER A 602 -30.34 17.12 4.16
C SER A 602 -30.77 17.89 2.87
#